data_d025e6ca799740b7d1960265a06bca71
#
_entry.id   d025e6ca799740b7d1960265a06bca71
#
_cell.length_a   1.000
_cell.length_b   1.000
_cell.length_c   1.000
_cell.angle_alpha   90.00
_cell.angle_beta   90.00
_cell.angle_gamma   90.00
#
_symmetry.space_group_name_H-M   'P 1'
#
loop_
_entity.id
_entity.type
_entity.pdbx_description
1 polymer ?
#
loop_
_entity_poly.entity_id
_entity_poly.type
_entity_poly.pdbx_seq_one_letter_code
_entity_poly.pdbx_strand_id
1 'polypeptide(L)'
;MCIRDRTELGHEQAMELGRKIKEEGVKIDEILYSPLVRAKETARHISEVTGIPMREEMRLKEQNFGKYESTPRNGEEFKKAKQNFINHFEGGETMLHLCQRIYNLLDDIRKEADDKVYLLVAHNGISRVIQSYFYDMTNEEFAAFGIKNCELRKYEFPE
;
A
#
# COMPACT_ATOMS: atom_id res chain seq x y z
N MET A 1 7.11 14.96 -0.34
CA MET A 1 8.06 14.81 -1.44
C MET A 1 7.90 13.40 -1.99
N CYS A 2 7.36 13.24 -3.18
CA CYS A 2 7.32 11.95 -3.84
C CYS A 2 8.75 11.70 -4.34
N ILE A 3 9.55 10.99 -3.56
CA ILE A 3 10.87 10.56 -4.02
C ILE A 3 10.61 9.58 -5.16
N ARG A 4 10.90 9.99 -6.38
CA ARG A 4 10.70 9.17 -7.58
C ARG A 4 11.58 7.92 -7.56
N ASP A 5 12.74 8.04 -6.93
CA ASP A 5 13.70 6.97 -6.81
C ASP A 5 13.87 6.54 -5.35
N ARG A 6 14.15 5.28 -5.14
CA ARG A 6 14.39 4.72 -3.82
C ARG A 6 15.83 5.07 -3.38
N THR A 7 16.00 5.42 -2.10
CA THR A 7 17.35 5.60 -1.52
C THR A 7 18.06 4.25 -1.37
N GLU A 8 19.40 4.23 -1.25
CA GLU A 8 20.16 3.02 -0.93
C GLU A 8 19.61 2.33 0.32
N LEU A 9 19.34 3.09 1.39
CA LEU A 9 18.70 2.58 2.59
C LEU A 9 17.36 1.88 2.30
N GLY A 10 16.57 2.43 1.40
CA GLY A 10 15.30 1.82 1.01
C GLY A 10 15.47 0.49 0.27
N HIS A 11 16.53 0.35 -0.55
CA HIS A 11 16.88 -0.92 -1.19
C HIS A 11 17.33 -1.96 -0.17
N GLU A 12 18.19 -1.58 0.78
CA GLU A 12 18.63 -2.45 1.88
C GLU A 12 17.46 -2.94 2.74
N GLN A 13 16.55 -2.04 3.10
CA GLN A 13 15.34 -2.40 3.87
C GLN A 13 14.44 -3.40 3.12
N ALA A 14 14.30 -3.27 1.81
CA ALA A 14 13.53 -4.21 1.00
C ALA A 14 14.20 -5.58 0.90
N MET A 15 15.53 -5.62 0.76
CA MET A 15 16.32 -6.87 0.77
C MET A 15 16.23 -7.57 2.12
N GLU A 16 16.33 -6.81 3.21
CA GLU A 16 16.21 -7.34 4.58
C GLU A 16 14.82 -7.91 4.84
N LEU A 17 13.76 -7.23 4.39
CA LEU A 17 12.40 -7.77 4.47
C LEU A 17 12.27 -9.09 3.70
N GLY A 18 12.85 -9.18 2.51
CA GLY A 18 12.89 -10.42 1.73
C GLY A 18 13.59 -11.56 2.47
N ARG A 19 14.74 -11.28 3.08
CA ARG A 19 15.47 -12.27 3.91
C ARG A 19 14.63 -12.73 5.11
N LYS A 20 14.00 -11.79 5.81
CA LYS A 20 13.14 -12.09 6.96
C LYS A 20 11.96 -12.99 6.56
N ILE A 21 11.27 -12.68 5.47
CA ILE A 21 10.17 -13.51 4.94
C ILE A 21 10.67 -14.94 4.65
N LYS A 22 11.83 -15.06 4.05
CA LYS A 22 12.43 -16.36 3.71
C LYS A 22 12.84 -17.15 4.95
N GLU A 23 13.53 -16.50 5.90
CA GLU A 23 14.03 -17.11 7.13
C GLU A 23 12.90 -17.55 8.07
N GLU A 24 11.85 -16.74 8.19
CA GLU A 24 10.66 -17.04 9.00
C GLU A 24 9.71 -18.05 8.33
N GLY A 25 9.98 -18.43 7.08
CA GLY A 25 9.15 -19.38 6.33
C GLY A 25 7.71 -18.88 6.12
N VAL A 26 7.51 -17.58 6.00
CA VAL A 26 6.17 -17.00 5.76
C VAL A 26 5.65 -17.48 4.42
N LYS A 27 4.50 -18.17 4.43
CA LYS A 27 3.84 -18.61 3.19
C LYS A 27 3.32 -17.39 2.43
N ILE A 28 3.80 -17.17 1.22
CA ILE A 28 3.30 -16.18 0.28
C ILE A 28 3.33 -16.82 -1.11
N ASP A 29 2.21 -16.83 -1.80
CA ASP A 29 2.08 -17.47 -3.11
C ASP A 29 2.36 -16.49 -4.25
N GLU A 30 2.00 -15.21 -4.09
CA GLU A 30 2.22 -14.17 -5.09
C GLU A 30 2.39 -12.79 -4.47
N ILE A 31 3.22 -11.96 -5.08
CA ILE A 31 3.40 -10.54 -4.74
C ILE A 31 2.61 -9.70 -5.73
N LEU A 32 1.65 -8.90 -5.22
CA LEU A 32 0.97 -7.86 -6.00
C LEU A 32 1.58 -6.51 -5.67
N TYR A 33 2.01 -5.75 -6.67
CA TYR A 33 2.69 -4.48 -6.43
C TYR A 33 2.10 -3.31 -7.19
N SER A 34 2.14 -2.14 -6.56
CA SER A 34 1.77 -0.88 -7.19
C SER A 34 2.68 -0.55 -8.39
N PRO A 35 2.14 0.04 -9.47
CA PRO A 35 2.92 0.41 -10.66
C PRO A 35 3.97 1.51 -10.40
N LEU A 36 3.93 2.18 -9.25
CA LEU A 36 4.91 3.21 -8.93
C LEU A 36 6.29 2.61 -8.64
N VAL A 37 7.34 3.22 -9.19
CA VAL A 37 8.73 2.71 -9.19
C VAL A 37 9.17 2.20 -7.83
N ARG A 38 8.96 2.96 -6.75
CA ARG A 38 9.40 2.57 -5.40
C ARG A 38 8.75 1.28 -4.89
N ALA A 39 7.49 1.04 -5.22
CA ALA A 39 6.80 -0.20 -4.84
C ALA A 39 7.25 -1.37 -5.71
N LYS A 40 7.40 -1.15 -7.01
CA LYS A 40 7.95 -2.12 -7.95
C LYS A 40 9.34 -2.59 -7.54
N GLU A 41 10.24 -1.67 -7.21
CA GLU A 41 11.60 -1.99 -6.75
C GLU A 41 11.59 -2.77 -5.43
N THR A 42 10.68 -2.42 -4.49
CA THR A 42 10.52 -3.22 -3.26
C THR A 42 10.10 -4.65 -3.58
N ALA A 43 9.07 -4.81 -4.40
CA ALA A 43 8.56 -6.12 -4.80
C ALA A 43 9.64 -6.93 -5.52
N ARG A 44 10.42 -6.29 -6.40
CA ARG A 44 11.53 -6.91 -7.13
C ARG A 44 12.57 -7.48 -6.16
N HIS A 45 13.03 -6.70 -5.18
CA HIS A 45 14.00 -7.16 -4.19
C HIS A 45 13.47 -8.35 -3.37
N ILE A 46 12.20 -8.28 -2.92
CA ILE A 46 11.59 -9.39 -2.19
C ILE A 46 11.51 -10.63 -3.09
N SER A 47 11.07 -10.49 -4.32
CA SER A 47 10.98 -11.60 -5.28
C SER A 47 12.34 -12.22 -5.59
N GLU A 48 13.39 -11.42 -5.77
CA GLU A 48 14.76 -11.89 -6.00
C GLU A 48 15.29 -12.74 -4.83
N VAL A 49 15.01 -12.33 -3.59
CA VAL A 49 15.48 -13.05 -2.39
C VAL A 49 14.66 -14.30 -2.12
N THR A 50 13.34 -14.24 -2.31
CA THR A 50 12.42 -15.30 -1.91
C THR A 50 12.05 -16.28 -3.04
N GLY A 51 12.19 -15.86 -4.28
CA GLY A 51 11.71 -16.62 -5.45
C GLY A 51 10.20 -16.54 -5.68
N ILE A 52 9.46 -15.73 -4.90
CA ILE A 52 8.02 -15.59 -5.02
C ILE A 52 7.69 -14.80 -6.31
N PRO A 53 6.76 -15.28 -7.15
CA PRO A 53 6.37 -14.57 -8.37
C PRO A 53 5.69 -13.24 -8.04
N MET A 54 5.87 -12.24 -8.90
CA MET A 54 5.31 -10.91 -8.69
C MET A 54 4.49 -10.45 -9.90
N ARG A 55 3.41 -9.71 -9.63
CA ARG A 55 2.51 -9.17 -10.66
C ARG A 55 2.12 -7.74 -10.34
N GLU A 56 2.08 -6.89 -11.36
CA GLU A 56 1.61 -5.52 -11.22
C GLU A 56 0.09 -5.48 -11.00
N GLU A 57 -0.35 -4.68 -10.01
CA GLU A 57 -1.76 -4.45 -9.72
C GLU A 57 -2.02 -2.93 -9.70
N MET A 58 -2.69 -2.44 -10.74
CA MET A 58 -2.96 -1.01 -10.93
C MET A 58 -3.79 -0.41 -9.80
N ARG A 59 -4.66 -1.18 -9.17
CA ARG A 59 -5.50 -0.73 -8.05
C ARG A 59 -4.71 -0.40 -6.79
N LEU A 60 -3.44 -0.82 -6.69
CA LEU A 60 -2.53 -0.49 -5.58
C LEU A 60 -1.80 0.85 -5.75
N LYS A 61 -2.00 1.56 -6.87
CA LYS A 61 -1.42 2.88 -7.07
C LYS A 61 -1.83 3.84 -5.95
N GLU A 62 -0.89 4.68 -5.47
CA GLU A 62 -1.20 5.67 -4.44
C GLU A 62 -2.30 6.63 -4.89
N GLN A 63 -3.02 7.21 -3.94
CA GLN A 63 -4.04 8.23 -4.20
C GLN A 63 -3.46 9.37 -5.03
N ASN A 64 -4.21 9.80 -6.05
CA ASN A 64 -3.88 10.98 -6.80
C ASN A 64 -4.35 12.22 -6.03
N PHE A 65 -3.42 13.03 -5.56
CA PHE A 65 -3.68 14.25 -4.80
C PHE A 65 -3.82 15.51 -5.66
N GLY A 66 -3.99 15.36 -6.98
CA GLY A 66 -4.23 16.46 -7.91
C GLY A 66 -3.21 17.58 -7.75
N LYS A 67 -3.69 18.80 -7.50
CA LYS A 67 -2.84 19.98 -7.32
C LYS A 67 -1.79 19.86 -6.19
N TYR A 68 -1.99 18.97 -5.25
CA TYR A 68 -1.03 18.74 -4.16
C TYR A 68 0.06 17.72 -4.50
N GLU A 69 0.06 17.16 -5.69
CA GLU A 69 1.15 16.33 -6.16
C GLU A 69 2.46 17.05 -6.09
N SER A 70 3.49 16.94 -5.88
CA SER A 70 4.74 17.75 -5.81
C SER A 70 4.77 18.83 -4.72
N THR A 71 3.77 18.89 -3.82
CA THR A 71 3.82 19.78 -2.66
C THR A 71 4.32 19.07 -1.40
N PRO A 72 4.84 19.82 -0.40
CA PRO A 72 5.24 19.22 0.87
C PRO A 72 4.08 18.52 1.57
N ARG A 73 4.27 17.26 1.98
CA ARG A 73 3.25 16.44 2.64
C ARG A 73 2.88 16.92 4.06
N ASN A 74 3.68 17.79 4.64
CA ASN A 74 3.46 18.40 5.95
C ASN A 74 2.83 19.80 5.87
N GLY A 75 2.50 20.31 4.68
CA GLY A 75 1.84 21.60 4.50
C GLY A 75 0.45 21.64 5.17
N GLU A 76 0.13 22.72 5.87
CA GLU A 76 -1.14 22.87 6.60
C GLU A 76 -2.37 22.82 5.68
N GLU A 77 -2.28 23.41 4.49
CA GLU A 77 -3.36 23.38 3.50
C GLU A 77 -3.64 21.95 3.04
N PHE A 78 -2.59 21.18 2.74
CA PHE A 78 -2.72 19.79 2.34
C PHE A 78 -3.27 18.90 3.46
N LYS A 79 -2.82 19.10 4.71
CA LYS A 79 -3.37 18.40 5.87
C LYS A 79 -4.87 18.63 6.05
N LYS A 80 -5.32 19.87 5.92
CA LYS A 80 -6.75 20.23 5.98
C LYS A 80 -7.53 19.61 4.82
N ALA A 81 -6.98 19.67 3.60
CA ALA A 81 -7.62 19.09 2.44
C ALA A 81 -7.81 17.57 2.56
N LYS A 82 -6.84 16.87 3.15
CA LYS A 82 -6.90 15.40 3.39
C LYS A 82 -7.98 14.97 4.38
N GLN A 83 -8.45 15.86 5.23
CA GLN A 83 -9.57 15.58 6.15
C GLN A 83 -10.92 15.57 5.45
N ASN A 84 -11.01 16.15 4.25
CA ASN A 84 -12.20 16.10 3.42
C ASN A 84 -12.13 14.90 2.46
N PHE A 85 -12.74 13.80 2.81
CA PHE A 85 -12.69 12.54 2.07
C PHE A 85 -13.41 12.58 0.72
N ILE A 86 -14.25 13.58 0.49
CA ILE A 86 -15.01 13.78 -0.76
C ILE A 86 -14.28 14.75 -1.72
N ASN A 87 -13.17 15.34 -1.30
CA ASN A 87 -12.41 16.29 -2.10
C ASN A 87 -11.60 15.59 -3.21
N HIS A 88 -11.75 16.04 -4.46
CA HIS A 88 -10.96 15.58 -5.61
C HIS A 88 -9.57 16.24 -5.73
N PHE A 89 -9.24 17.20 -4.89
CA PHE A 89 -7.96 17.93 -4.93
C PHE A 89 -7.65 18.62 -6.27
N GLU A 90 -8.70 19.07 -6.99
CA GLU A 90 -8.55 19.67 -8.32
C GLU A 90 -7.74 18.76 -9.28
N GLY A 91 -8.43 17.82 -9.89
CA GLY A 91 -7.85 16.85 -10.83
C GLY A 91 -7.29 15.57 -10.20
N GLY A 92 -7.50 15.39 -8.90
CA GLY A 92 -7.12 14.19 -8.18
C GLY A 92 -8.27 13.20 -7.96
N GLU A 93 -8.08 12.33 -6.99
CA GLU A 93 -9.00 11.25 -6.62
C GLU A 93 -9.56 11.50 -5.22
N THR A 94 -10.87 11.27 -5.00
CA THR A 94 -11.44 11.30 -3.65
C THR A 94 -11.01 10.09 -2.83
N MET A 95 -11.09 10.19 -1.50
CA MET A 95 -10.87 9.04 -0.62
C MET A 95 -11.90 7.94 -0.86
N LEU A 96 -13.15 8.28 -1.15
CA LEU A 96 -14.19 7.29 -1.45
C LEU A 96 -13.87 6.50 -2.72
N HIS A 97 -13.35 7.15 -3.75
CA HIS A 97 -12.94 6.50 -4.99
C HIS A 97 -11.74 5.56 -4.75
N LEU A 98 -10.77 6.01 -3.97
CA LEU A 98 -9.65 5.17 -3.53
C LEU A 98 -10.14 3.94 -2.78
N CYS A 99 -11.04 4.11 -1.81
CA CYS A 99 -11.63 3.00 -1.06
C CYS A 99 -12.33 2.01 -1.98
N GLN A 100 -13.10 2.48 -2.94
CA GLN A 100 -13.80 1.61 -3.90
C GLN A 100 -12.85 0.68 -4.64
N ARG A 101 -11.77 1.22 -5.23
CA ARG A 101 -10.83 0.37 -6.00
C ARG A 101 -10.03 -0.60 -5.14
N ILE A 102 -9.68 -0.21 -3.91
CA ILE A 102 -8.97 -1.10 -2.98
C ILE A 102 -9.91 -2.19 -2.44
N TYR A 103 -11.13 -1.83 -2.08
CA TYR A 103 -12.13 -2.82 -1.62
C TYR A 103 -12.46 -3.82 -2.72
N ASN A 104 -12.59 -3.39 -3.96
CA ASN A 104 -12.77 -4.29 -5.11
C ASN A 104 -11.59 -5.26 -5.26
N LEU A 105 -10.36 -4.81 -5.05
CA LEU A 105 -9.19 -5.68 -5.05
C LEU A 105 -9.26 -6.72 -3.92
N LEU A 106 -9.59 -6.28 -2.70
CA LEU A 106 -9.67 -7.18 -1.54
C LEU A 106 -10.81 -8.19 -1.68
N ASP A 107 -11.95 -7.80 -2.25
CA ASP A 107 -13.06 -8.71 -2.56
C ASP A 107 -12.65 -9.78 -3.59
N ASP A 108 -11.81 -9.42 -4.56
CA ASP A 108 -11.28 -10.39 -5.53
C ASP A 108 -10.27 -11.34 -4.86
N ILE A 109 -9.38 -10.83 -4.03
CA ILE A 109 -8.41 -11.63 -3.26
C ILE A 109 -9.14 -12.59 -2.32
N ARG A 110 -10.22 -12.15 -1.67
CA ARG A 110 -11.02 -12.97 -0.76
C ARG A 110 -11.54 -14.26 -1.41
N LYS A 111 -11.88 -14.22 -2.68
CA LYS A 111 -12.36 -15.40 -3.43
C LYS A 111 -11.32 -16.53 -3.52
N GLU A 112 -10.05 -16.20 -3.37
CA GLU A 112 -8.92 -17.14 -3.46
C GLU A 112 -8.18 -17.31 -2.11
N ALA A 113 -8.65 -16.65 -1.04
CA ALA A 113 -7.95 -16.54 0.23
C ALA A 113 -7.83 -17.86 1.01
N ASP A 114 -8.68 -18.85 0.72
CA ASP A 114 -8.60 -20.19 1.32
C ASP A 114 -7.37 -20.97 0.82
N ASP A 115 -6.96 -20.73 -0.42
CA ASP A 115 -5.90 -21.47 -1.10
C ASP A 115 -4.60 -20.66 -1.25
N LYS A 116 -4.69 -19.33 -1.30
CA LYS A 116 -3.57 -18.44 -1.63
C LYS A 116 -3.34 -17.33 -0.60
N VAL A 117 -2.08 -17.02 -0.39
CA VAL A 117 -1.62 -15.87 0.41
C VAL A 117 -0.93 -14.87 -0.50
N TYR A 118 -1.42 -13.65 -0.50
CA TYR A 118 -0.87 -12.53 -1.29
C TYR A 118 -0.08 -11.56 -0.41
N LEU A 119 1.05 -11.11 -0.92
CA LEU A 119 1.78 -9.96 -0.38
C LEU A 119 1.45 -8.72 -1.22
N LEU A 120 0.85 -7.72 -0.61
CA LEU A 120 0.55 -6.44 -1.26
C LEU A 120 1.68 -5.43 -0.98
N VAL A 121 2.36 -4.96 -2.02
CA VAL A 121 3.40 -3.94 -1.93
C VAL A 121 2.87 -2.63 -2.49
N ALA A 122 2.57 -1.69 -1.61
CA ALA A 122 1.85 -0.48 -1.94
C ALA A 122 2.40 0.76 -1.21
N HIS A 123 1.53 1.62 -0.74
CA HIS A 123 1.84 2.93 -0.19
C HIS A 123 1.09 3.18 1.12
N ASN A 124 1.52 4.19 1.86
CA ASN A 124 0.96 4.49 3.17
C ASN A 124 -0.53 4.87 3.12
N GLY A 125 -0.96 5.63 2.10
CA GLY A 125 -2.38 5.94 1.90
C GLY A 125 -3.23 4.70 1.63
N ILE A 126 -2.68 3.73 0.90
CA ILE A 126 -3.32 2.45 0.63
C ILE A 126 -3.45 1.61 1.90
N SER A 127 -2.43 1.62 2.77
CA SER A 127 -2.44 0.81 3.99
C SER A 127 -3.60 1.14 4.93
N ARG A 128 -3.99 2.42 5.05
CA ARG A 128 -5.14 2.81 5.88
C ARG A 128 -6.46 2.30 5.33
N VAL A 129 -6.59 2.26 4.01
CA VAL A 129 -7.79 1.73 3.34
C VAL A 129 -7.88 0.22 3.53
N ILE A 130 -6.75 -0.49 3.41
CA ILE A 130 -6.70 -1.93 3.72
C ILE A 130 -7.07 -2.18 5.17
N GLN A 131 -6.51 -1.41 6.11
CA GLN A 131 -6.83 -1.53 7.53
C GLN A 131 -8.34 -1.37 7.79
N SER A 132 -8.98 -0.38 7.16
CA SER A 132 -10.42 -0.13 7.31
C SER A 132 -11.33 -1.22 6.72
N TYR A 133 -10.81 -2.04 5.83
CA TYR A 133 -11.56 -3.19 5.31
C TYR A 133 -11.69 -4.31 6.36
N PHE A 134 -10.70 -4.47 7.22
CA PHE A 134 -10.65 -5.55 8.21
C PHE A 134 -11.06 -5.12 9.61
N TYR A 135 -10.99 -3.83 9.95
CA TYR A 135 -11.21 -3.32 11.29
C TYR A 135 -12.04 -2.04 11.28
N ASP A 136 -12.93 -1.91 12.24
CA ASP A 136 -13.63 -0.65 12.50
C ASP A 136 -12.64 0.41 12.96
N MET A 137 -12.82 1.64 12.48
CA MET A 137 -11.98 2.79 12.79
C MET A 137 -12.84 4.04 12.91
N THR A 138 -12.50 4.92 13.84
CA THR A 138 -13.01 6.29 13.80
C THR A 138 -12.39 7.08 12.65
N ASN A 139 -12.98 8.22 12.28
CA ASN A 139 -12.41 9.08 11.24
C ASN A 139 -11.00 9.57 11.61
N GLU A 140 -10.79 9.86 12.88
CA GLU A 140 -9.51 10.30 13.44
C GLU A 140 -8.45 9.20 13.36
N GLU A 141 -8.80 7.97 13.73
CA GLU A 141 -7.93 6.80 13.62
C GLU A 141 -7.57 6.51 12.17
N PHE A 142 -8.54 6.55 11.26
CA PHE A 142 -8.31 6.37 9.83
C PHE A 142 -7.36 7.44 9.28
N ALA A 143 -7.58 8.72 9.62
CA ALA A 143 -6.74 9.81 9.15
C ALA A 143 -5.30 9.73 9.69
N ALA A 144 -5.12 9.24 10.92
CA ALA A 144 -3.82 9.11 11.58
C ALA A 144 -3.09 7.81 11.24
N PHE A 145 -3.79 6.79 10.70
CA PHE A 145 -3.20 5.49 10.45
C PHE A 145 -2.08 5.54 9.41
N GLY A 146 -1.01 4.84 9.70
CA GLY A 146 0.10 4.63 8.80
C GLY A 146 0.97 3.47 9.25
N ILE A 147 1.75 2.95 8.34
CA ILE A 147 2.75 1.92 8.58
C ILE A 147 4.15 2.44 8.25
N LYS A 148 5.15 1.90 8.89
CA LYS A 148 6.56 2.25 8.64
C LYS A 148 7.01 1.68 7.29
N ASN A 149 8.07 2.26 6.74
CA ASN A 149 8.66 1.72 5.51
C ASN A 149 9.12 0.27 5.73
N CYS A 150 8.76 -0.61 4.80
CA CYS A 150 9.03 -2.06 4.88
C CYS A 150 8.48 -2.77 6.14
N GLU A 151 7.48 -2.18 6.80
CA GLU A 151 6.71 -2.86 7.84
C GLU A 151 5.77 -3.88 7.19
N LEU A 152 5.78 -5.11 7.69
CA LEU A 152 4.89 -6.18 7.26
C LEU A 152 3.71 -6.29 8.23
N ARG A 153 2.48 -6.28 7.69
CA ARG A 153 1.26 -6.54 8.44
C ARG A 153 0.50 -7.70 7.82
N LYS A 154 0.01 -8.58 8.68
CA LYS A 154 -0.83 -9.71 8.29
C LYS A 154 -2.30 -9.36 8.51
N TYR A 155 -3.15 -9.72 7.54
CA TYR A 155 -4.60 -9.65 7.62
C TYR A 155 -5.18 -11.00 7.26
N GLU A 156 -6.29 -11.36 7.89
CA GLU A 156 -7.00 -12.61 7.62
C GLU A 156 -8.47 -12.28 7.35
N PHE A 157 -9.00 -12.83 6.27
CA PHE A 157 -10.42 -12.66 5.99
C PHE A 157 -11.22 -13.46 7.01
N PRO A 158 -12.32 -12.88 7.55
CA PRO A 158 -13.22 -13.63 8.42
C PRO A 158 -13.90 -14.76 7.63
N GLU A 159 -14.15 -15.86 8.32
CA GLU A 159 -14.89 -17.02 7.80
C GLU A 159 -16.32 -16.67 7.37
#